data_06ae4c107849b070d335c484dc414053
#
_entry.id   06ae4c107849b070d335c484dc414053
#
_cell.length_a   1.000
_cell.length_b   1.000
_cell.length_c   1.000
_cell.angle_alpha   90.00
_cell.angle_beta   90.00
_cell.angle_gamma   90.00
#
_symmetry.space_group_name_H-M   'P 1'
#
loop_
_entity.id
_entity.type
_entity.pdbx_description
1 polymer ?
#
loop_
_entity_poly.entity_id
_entity_poly.type
_entity_poly.pdbx_seq_one_letter_code
_entity_poly.pdbx_strand_id
1 'polypeptide(L)'
;MSKKTGKKKHTFFIVMAIILIILIAAAVMLMTHTQLIVGAIQNLSAATVNTKNLYEPLGTPMEGMKENGQYIITEIRYSDRFPNSYLDITYPDENRLTSRPTLIYFHGGGFFGGSKNIGDPLAGSDATSLLDDICAEGFNLVNVDYVLVPEYHFPDPLIQVNEAFAFLMEHAEQYYLDMDRVVMMGSSAGAIITSQMGSVITNPDYAEILGIVPTLKAEQVKAVVLDDAPLVYDQFSIGTKVLVGNYVKGSIFLGQEEIRKYNNILWVDSNYPPTVLLGSEYYIDMRSMHDALIEANVPHELIDPLAERNLRMPHCFVASERADAVAKDAFDRMMGFIAEQVK
;
A
#
# COMPACT_ATOMS: atom_id res chain seq x y z
N MET A 1 -13.14 -64.91 -18.00
CA MET A 1 -13.61 -63.61 -17.46
C MET A 1 -12.51 -62.63 -17.04
N SER A 2 -11.23 -63.00 -17.09
CA SER A 2 -10.09 -62.18 -16.55
C SER A 2 -9.63 -61.00 -17.44
N LYS A 3 -9.77 -60.98 -18.76
CA LYS A 3 -9.28 -59.95 -19.68
C LYS A 3 -10.09 -58.64 -19.70
N LYS A 4 -11.34 -58.65 -19.27
CA LYS A 4 -12.20 -57.44 -19.26
C LYS A 4 -11.96 -56.50 -18.08
N THR A 5 -11.44 -56.99 -16.96
CA THR A 5 -11.16 -56.20 -15.76
C THR A 5 -9.84 -55.42 -15.89
N GLY A 6 -8.84 -55.98 -16.59
CA GLY A 6 -7.56 -55.28 -16.86
C GLY A 6 -7.71 -54.06 -17.77
N LYS A 7 -8.49 -54.20 -18.85
CA LYS A 7 -8.79 -53.04 -19.76
C LYS A 7 -9.48 -51.90 -19.06
N LYS A 8 -10.47 -52.17 -18.20
CA LYS A 8 -11.19 -51.13 -17.45
C LYS A 8 -10.29 -50.38 -16.47
N LYS A 9 -9.39 -51.11 -15.79
CA LYS A 9 -8.38 -50.48 -14.89
C LYS A 9 -7.41 -49.57 -15.68
N HIS A 10 -6.90 -50.04 -16.82
CA HIS A 10 -6.00 -49.27 -17.64
C HIS A 10 -6.67 -47.97 -18.19
N THR A 11 -7.87 -48.08 -18.71
CA THR A 11 -8.66 -46.91 -19.15
C THR A 11 -8.90 -45.94 -18.00
N PHE A 12 -9.22 -46.42 -16.79
CA PHE A 12 -9.36 -45.57 -15.60
C PHE A 12 -8.08 -44.78 -15.29
N PHE A 13 -6.91 -45.44 -15.28
CA PHE A 13 -5.64 -44.74 -15.02
C PHE A 13 -5.31 -43.72 -16.10
N ILE A 14 -5.60 -43.99 -17.37
CA ILE A 14 -5.42 -43.02 -18.47
C ILE A 14 -6.32 -41.80 -18.26
N VAL A 15 -7.59 -41.99 -17.93
CA VAL A 15 -8.53 -40.89 -17.67
C VAL A 15 -8.07 -40.06 -16.47
N MET A 16 -7.66 -40.68 -15.39
CA MET A 16 -7.12 -39.99 -14.21
C MET A 16 -5.85 -39.20 -14.52
N ALA A 17 -4.95 -39.75 -15.34
CA ALA A 17 -3.74 -39.04 -15.78
C ALA A 17 -4.07 -37.82 -16.65
N ILE A 18 -5.04 -37.96 -17.57
CA ILE A 18 -5.50 -36.83 -18.40
C ILE A 18 -6.12 -35.73 -17.52
N ILE A 19 -6.97 -36.10 -16.57
CA ILE A 19 -7.58 -35.14 -15.62
C ILE A 19 -6.47 -34.41 -14.84
N LEU A 20 -5.48 -35.15 -14.31
CA LEU A 20 -4.37 -34.56 -13.56
C LEU A 20 -3.56 -33.58 -14.43
N ILE A 21 -3.28 -33.93 -15.70
CA ILE A 21 -2.58 -33.05 -16.64
C ILE A 21 -3.38 -31.77 -16.89
N ILE A 22 -4.70 -31.88 -17.07
CA ILE A 22 -5.59 -30.73 -17.25
C ILE A 22 -5.59 -29.83 -16.02
N LEU A 23 -5.65 -30.41 -14.82
CA LEU A 23 -5.61 -29.64 -13.57
C LEU A 23 -4.25 -28.92 -13.37
N ILE A 24 -3.14 -29.60 -13.69
CA ILE A 24 -1.81 -28.99 -13.64
C ILE A 24 -1.72 -27.85 -14.65
N ALA A 25 -2.19 -28.05 -15.88
CA ALA A 25 -2.19 -27.01 -16.91
C ALA A 25 -3.04 -25.80 -16.52
N ALA A 26 -4.22 -26.04 -15.93
CA ALA A 26 -5.08 -24.97 -15.42
C ALA A 26 -4.40 -24.20 -14.25
N ALA A 27 -3.77 -24.92 -13.32
CA ALA A 27 -3.03 -24.29 -12.22
C ALA A 27 -1.86 -23.44 -12.74
N VAL A 28 -1.06 -23.96 -13.67
CA VAL A 28 0.02 -23.20 -14.31
C VAL A 28 -0.52 -21.97 -15.04
N MET A 29 -1.62 -22.11 -15.79
CA MET A 29 -2.27 -20.99 -16.46
C MET A 29 -2.70 -19.89 -15.48
N LEU A 30 -3.33 -20.24 -14.35
CA LEU A 30 -3.74 -19.29 -13.32
C LEU A 30 -2.53 -18.61 -12.67
N MET A 31 -1.44 -19.32 -12.45
CA MET A 31 -0.21 -18.78 -11.87
C MET A 31 0.57 -17.87 -12.84
N THR A 32 0.49 -18.14 -14.15
CA THR A 32 1.11 -17.31 -15.18
C THR A 32 0.25 -16.11 -15.60
N HIS A 33 -1.03 -16.14 -15.27
CA HIS A 33 -2.02 -15.09 -15.61
C HIS A 33 -2.84 -14.74 -14.36
N THR A 34 -2.18 -14.17 -13.36
CA THR A 34 -2.80 -13.85 -12.06
C THR A 34 -3.95 -12.86 -12.16
N GLN A 35 -4.01 -12.06 -13.24
CA GLN A 35 -5.14 -11.19 -13.55
C GLN A 35 -6.48 -11.94 -13.65
N LEU A 36 -6.49 -13.23 -14.00
CA LEU A 36 -7.71 -14.05 -14.01
C LEU A 36 -8.24 -14.28 -12.59
N ILE A 37 -7.34 -14.51 -11.62
CA ILE A 37 -7.69 -14.69 -10.21
C ILE A 37 -8.15 -13.35 -9.63
N VAL A 38 -7.34 -12.31 -9.84
CA VAL A 38 -7.61 -10.97 -9.30
C VAL A 38 -8.90 -10.40 -9.89
N GLY A 39 -9.13 -10.52 -11.20
CA GLY A 39 -10.38 -10.09 -11.83
C GLY A 39 -11.61 -10.86 -11.32
N ALA A 40 -11.46 -12.16 -11.00
CA ALA A 40 -12.54 -12.92 -10.37
C ALA A 40 -12.83 -12.41 -8.93
N ILE A 41 -11.79 -12.11 -8.14
CA ILE A 41 -11.93 -11.54 -6.81
C ILE A 41 -12.60 -10.17 -6.87
N GLN A 42 -12.16 -9.29 -7.77
CA GLN A 42 -12.76 -7.97 -7.98
C GLN A 42 -14.25 -8.07 -8.33
N ASN A 43 -14.63 -8.97 -9.25
CA ASN A 43 -16.01 -9.14 -9.64
C ASN A 43 -16.89 -9.71 -8.51
N LEU A 44 -16.35 -10.60 -7.66
CA LEU A 44 -17.08 -11.16 -6.52
C LEU A 44 -17.24 -10.13 -5.40
N SER A 45 -16.22 -9.30 -5.15
CA SER A 45 -16.25 -8.28 -4.11
C SER A 45 -16.95 -6.99 -4.54
N ALA A 46 -17.11 -6.72 -5.83
CA ALA A 46 -17.78 -5.52 -6.35
C ALA A 46 -19.26 -5.39 -5.89
N ALA A 47 -19.87 -6.47 -5.44
CA ALA A 47 -21.23 -6.46 -4.90
C ALA A 47 -21.29 -6.04 -3.42
N THR A 48 -20.18 -6.11 -2.68
CA THR A 48 -20.15 -5.90 -1.22
C THR A 48 -19.23 -4.75 -0.80
N VAL A 49 -18.14 -4.56 -1.54
CA VAL A 49 -17.19 -3.46 -1.35
C VAL A 49 -16.91 -2.91 -2.74
N ASN A 50 -16.89 -1.59 -2.88
CA ASN A 50 -16.61 -0.95 -4.16
C ASN A 50 -15.13 -1.12 -4.53
N THR A 51 -14.74 -2.36 -4.84
CA THR A 51 -13.37 -2.78 -5.15
C THR A 51 -13.05 -2.65 -6.63
N LYS A 52 -14.08 -2.37 -7.45
CA LYS A 52 -13.87 -2.22 -8.89
C LYS A 52 -13.26 -0.86 -9.13
N ASN A 53 -12.24 -0.85 -9.94
CA ASN A 53 -11.52 0.29 -10.46
C ASN A 53 -12.47 1.47 -10.74
N LEU A 54 -12.53 2.39 -9.82
CA LEU A 54 -13.39 3.54 -9.91
C LEU A 54 -12.57 4.64 -10.57
N TYR A 55 -12.69 4.71 -11.87
CA TYR A 55 -12.03 5.75 -12.68
C TYR A 55 -12.84 7.05 -12.73
N GLU A 56 -13.83 7.17 -11.84
CA GLU A 56 -14.67 8.34 -11.68
C GLU A 56 -14.64 8.78 -10.22
N PRO A 57 -14.96 10.04 -9.92
CA PRO A 57 -15.11 10.49 -8.55
C PRO A 57 -16.02 9.57 -7.74
N LEU A 58 -15.63 9.23 -6.52
CA LEU A 58 -16.40 8.33 -5.65
C LEU A 58 -17.71 8.96 -5.17
N GLY A 59 -17.81 10.27 -5.23
CA GLY A 59 -18.97 11.01 -4.82
C GLY A 59 -19.07 12.37 -5.49
N THR A 60 -20.03 13.16 -5.06
CA THR A 60 -20.09 14.57 -5.45
C THR A 60 -18.99 15.32 -4.71
N PRO A 61 -18.15 16.11 -5.40
CA PRO A 61 -17.18 16.96 -4.73
C PRO A 61 -17.84 17.81 -3.64
N MET A 62 -17.25 17.83 -2.47
CA MET A 62 -17.73 18.61 -1.34
C MET A 62 -16.59 19.34 -0.64
N GLU A 63 -16.91 20.47 -0.04
CA GLU A 63 -16.04 21.25 0.81
C GLU A 63 -16.83 21.67 2.04
N GLY A 64 -16.35 21.39 3.26
CA GLY A 64 -17.04 21.78 4.48
C GLY A 64 -16.60 21.02 5.73
N MET A 65 -17.34 21.23 6.80
CA MET A 65 -17.09 20.62 8.10
C MET A 65 -17.66 19.21 8.17
N LYS A 66 -16.85 18.27 8.67
CA LYS A 66 -17.29 16.93 9.11
C LYS A 66 -17.97 17.03 10.48
N GLU A 67 -18.74 16.01 10.84
CA GLU A 67 -19.41 15.94 12.15
C GLU A 67 -18.42 15.91 13.33
N ASN A 68 -17.22 15.41 13.10
CA ASN A 68 -16.15 15.38 14.11
C ASN A 68 -15.38 16.71 14.26
N GLY A 69 -15.79 17.77 13.55
CA GLY A 69 -15.17 19.10 13.62
C GLY A 69 -13.97 19.31 12.70
N GLN A 70 -13.60 18.31 11.93
CA GLN A 70 -12.57 18.44 10.88
C GLN A 70 -13.16 19.11 9.63
N TYR A 71 -12.31 19.79 8.85
CA TYR A 71 -12.70 20.36 7.57
C TYR A 71 -12.18 19.53 6.43
N ILE A 72 -13.00 19.23 5.41
CA ILE A 72 -12.62 18.36 4.29
C ILE A 72 -12.91 18.99 2.94
N ILE A 73 -12.03 18.72 1.97
CA ILE A 73 -12.23 19.00 0.53
C ILE A 73 -12.05 17.65 -0.18
N THR A 74 -13.08 17.23 -0.93
CA THR A 74 -13.08 15.90 -1.57
C THR A 74 -13.05 15.99 -3.09
N GLU A 75 -12.63 14.90 -3.72
CA GLU A 75 -12.66 14.65 -5.16
C GLU A 75 -11.84 15.69 -5.95
N ILE A 76 -10.69 16.10 -5.39
CA ILE A 76 -9.75 16.99 -6.07
C ILE A 76 -9.01 16.18 -7.13
N ARG A 77 -9.15 16.56 -8.41
CA ARG A 77 -8.43 15.91 -9.50
C ARG A 77 -7.01 16.44 -9.61
N TYR A 78 -6.01 15.55 -9.49
CA TYR A 78 -4.60 15.95 -9.49
C TYR A 78 -3.86 15.69 -10.81
N SER A 79 -4.41 14.83 -11.71
CA SER A 79 -3.80 14.55 -13.01
C SER A 79 -4.85 14.06 -14.01
N ASP A 80 -4.57 14.27 -15.30
CA ASP A 80 -5.36 13.75 -16.42
C ASP A 80 -4.77 12.50 -17.08
N ARG A 81 -3.55 12.11 -16.67
CA ARG A 81 -2.83 10.98 -17.27
C ARG A 81 -3.43 9.63 -16.92
N PHE A 82 -3.84 9.48 -15.66
CA PHE A 82 -4.44 8.26 -15.16
C PHE A 82 -5.90 8.49 -14.76
N PRO A 83 -6.78 7.48 -14.92
CA PRO A 83 -8.23 7.72 -14.82
C PRO A 83 -8.73 8.04 -13.41
N ASN A 84 -8.14 7.49 -12.35
CA ASN A 84 -8.56 7.71 -10.95
C ASN A 84 -7.64 8.66 -10.18
N SER A 85 -7.14 9.69 -10.84
CA SER A 85 -6.24 10.69 -10.25
C SER A 85 -7.01 11.68 -9.37
N TYR A 86 -7.53 11.19 -8.23
CA TYR A 86 -8.27 12.00 -7.26
C TYR A 86 -7.64 11.91 -5.88
N LEU A 87 -7.75 12.99 -5.12
CA LEU A 87 -7.34 13.05 -3.71
C LEU A 87 -8.35 13.82 -2.87
N ASP A 88 -8.33 13.57 -1.56
CA ASP A 88 -9.09 14.33 -0.57
C ASP A 88 -8.10 14.97 0.39
N ILE A 89 -8.44 16.17 0.88
CA ILE A 89 -7.65 16.88 1.89
C ILE A 89 -8.53 17.11 3.12
N THR A 90 -8.06 16.67 4.29
CA THR A 90 -8.72 16.88 5.57
C THR A 90 -7.81 17.70 6.49
N TYR A 91 -8.40 18.71 7.14
CA TYR A 91 -7.71 19.58 8.09
C TYR A 91 -8.26 19.33 9.50
N PRO A 92 -7.45 19.49 10.55
CA PRO A 92 -7.87 19.27 11.94
C PRO A 92 -9.08 20.10 12.37
N ASP A 93 -9.25 21.28 11.79
CA ASP A 93 -10.34 22.22 12.08
C ASP A 93 -10.57 23.18 10.89
N GLU A 94 -11.51 24.12 11.04
CA GLU A 94 -11.82 25.13 10.05
C GLU A 94 -10.68 26.13 9.76
N ASN A 95 -9.74 26.29 10.71
CA ASN A 95 -8.61 27.21 10.57
C ASN A 95 -7.46 26.58 9.74
N ARG A 96 -7.62 26.55 8.45
CA ARG A 96 -6.64 26.03 7.49
C ARG A 96 -5.34 26.86 7.41
N LEU A 97 -5.34 28.12 7.88
CA LEU A 97 -4.17 29.00 7.85
C LEU A 97 -3.10 28.62 8.88
N THR A 98 -3.42 27.78 9.84
CA THR A 98 -2.42 27.25 10.78
C THR A 98 -1.43 26.37 10.04
N SER A 99 -0.14 26.71 10.10
CA SER A 99 0.91 25.85 9.52
C SER A 99 0.97 24.53 10.26
N ARG A 100 0.68 23.45 9.54
CA ARG A 100 0.70 22.08 10.04
C ARG A 100 1.47 21.18 9.06
N PRO A 101 2.22 20.18 9.53
CA PRO A 101 2.83 19.22 8.63
C PRO A 101 1.76 18.48 7.81
N THR A 102 2.13 18.04 6.61
CA THR A 102 1.23 17.33 5.69
C THR A 102 1.53 15.85 5.73
N LEU A 103 0.55 15.03 6.12
CA LEU A 103 0.62 13.58 6.00
C LEU A 103 -0.11 13.14 4.73
N ILE A 104 0.59 12.41 3.86
CA ILE A 104 0.06 11.86 2.62
C ILE A 104 -0.14 10.36 2.80
N TYR A 105 -1.38 9.89 2.69
CA TYR A 105 -1.76 8.51 2.92
C TYR A 105 -2.11 7.76 1.63
N PHE A 106 -1.61 6.54 1.52
CA PHE A 106 -1.88 5.60 0.44
C PHE A 106 -2.62 4.37 0.99
N HIS A 107 -3.82 4.13 0.47
CA HIS A 107 -4.68 3.04 0.94
C HIS A 107 -4.11 1.65 0.59
N GLY A 108 -4.55 0.63 1.32
CA GLY A 108 -4.30 -0.77 1.02
C GLY A 108 -5.24 -1.35 -0.03
N GLY A 109 -5.42 -2.67 -0.03
CA GLY A 109 -6.34 -3.37 -0.93
C GLY A 109 -5.67 -4.22 -2.00
N GLY A 110 -4.43 -4.67 -1.78
CA GLY A 110 -3.72 -5.64 -2.63
C GLY A 110 -3.53 -5.17 -4.08
N PHE A 111 -3.54 -3.86 -4.32
CA PHE A 111 -3.50 -3.19 -5.62
C PHE A 111 -4.71 -3.44 -6.53
N PHE A 112 -5.70 -4.23 -6.13
CA PHE A 112 -6.88 -4.52 -6.94
C PHE A 112 -8.17 -3.87 -6.40
N GLY A 113 -8.10 -3.24 -5.23
CA GLY A 113 -9.24 -2.59 -4.57
C GLY A 113 -8.77 -1.51 -3.61
N GLY A 114 -9.73 -0.95 -2.88
CA GLY A 114 -9.48 0.18 -1.98
C GLY A 114 -9.67 1.53 -2.65
N SER A 115 -9.70 2.56 -1.83
CA SER A 115 -9.78 3.94 -2.27
C SER A 115 -9.43 4.89 -1.13
N LYS A 116 -9.20 6.17 -1.48
CA LYS A 116 -8.86 7.24 -0.54
C LYS A 116 -9.82 7.43 0.62
N ASN A 117 -11.08 7.02 0.48
CA ASN A 117 -12.13 7.24 1.49
C ASN A 117 -12.58 5.97 2.24
N ILE A 118 -12.16 4.76 1.82
CA ILE A 118 -12.50 3.51 2.52
C ILE A 118 -11.27 2.77 3.06
N GLY A 119 -10.07 3.28 2.83
CA GLY A 119 -8.83 2.66 3.30
C GLY A 119 -8.57 1.28 2.69
N ASP A 120 -8.07 0.33 3.48
CA ASP A 120 -7.79 -1.03 3.05
C ASP A 120 -8.96 -1.98 3.34
N PRO A 121 -9.74 -2.39 2.33
CA PRO A 121 -10.86 -3.30 2.52
C PRO A 121 -10.43 -4.73 2.91
N LEU A 122 -9.16 -5.09 2.69
CA LEU A 122 -8.62 -6.40 3.07
C LEU A 122 -8.26 -6.48 4.55
N ALA A 123 -8.00 -5.34 5.20
CA ALA A 123 -7.75 -5.29 6.63
C ALA A 123 -9.02 -5.50 7.47
N GLY A 124 -10.20 -5.54 6.86
CA GLY A 124 -11.47 -5.68 7.57
C GLY A 124 -11.76 -4.55 8.55
N SER A 125 -11.21 -3.37 8.30
CA SER A 125 -11.19 -2.23 9.21
C SER A 125 -11.88 -1.02 8.63
N ASP A 126 -12.32 -0.14 9.51
CA ASP A 126 -12.64 1.24 9.17
C ASP A 126 -11.38 2.10 9.30
N ALA A 127 -10.56 2.13 8.25
CA ALA A 127 -9.35 2.93 8.25
C ALA A 127 -9.63 4.44 8.34
N THR A 128 -10.85 4.89 8.12
CA THR A 128 -11.23 6.30 8.29
C THR A 128 -11.09 6.74 9.74
N SER A 129 -11.37 5.88 10.72
CA SER A 129 -11.14 6.19 12.14
C SER A 129 -9.66 6.47 12.44
N LEU A 130 -8.74 5.67 11.89
CA LEU A 130 -7.30 5.91 12.02
C LEU A 130 -6.91 7.27 11.42
N LEU A 131 -7.42 7.57 10.23
CA LEU A 131 -7.09 8.79 9.51
C LEU A 131 -7.66 10.04 10.21
N ASP A 132 -8.87 9.93 10.76
CA ASP A 132 -9.47 10.99 11.57
C ASP A 132 -8.65 11.26 12.84
N ASP A 133 -8.15 10.21 13.51
CA ASP A 133 -7.29 10.33 14.68
C ASP A 133 -5.93 10.96 14.33
N ILE A 134 -5.31 10.57 13.22
CA ILE A 134 -4.06 11.19 12.73
C ILE A 134 -4.27 12.68 12.44
N CYS A 135 -5.38 13.03 11.79
CA CYS A 135 -5.72 14.41 11.51
C CYS A 135 -5.92 15.20 12.84
N ALA A 136 -6.57 14.59 13.85
CA ALA A 136 -6.77 15.19 15.17
C ALA A 136 -5.45 15.48 15.91
N GLU A 137 -4.37 14.73 15.65
CA GLU A 137 -3.02 14.99 16.17
C GLU A 137 -2.34 16.22 15.51
N GLY A 138 -3.03 16.93 14.62
CA GLY A 138 -2.58 18.21 14.09
C GLY A 138 -1.91 18.15 12.71
N PHE A 139 -2.11 17.10 11.95
CA PHE A 139 -1.64 16.97 10.57
C PHE A 139 -2.71 17.38 9.57
N ASN A 140 -2.32 18.11 8.52
CA ASN A 140 -3.13 18.16 7.31
C ASN A 140 -3.01 16.78 6.63
N LEU A 141 -4.14 16.13 6.37
CA LEU A 141 -4.18 14.79 5.83
C LEU A 141 -4.56 14.83 4.35
N VAL A 142 -3.76 14.20 3.50
CA VAL A 142 -4.03 14.04 2.07
C VAL A 142 -4.20 12.56 1.77
N ASN A 143 -5.39 12.13 1.39
CA ASN A 143 -5.68 10.75 0.97
C ASN A 143 -5.65 10.66 -0.54
N VAL A 144 -4.84 9.76 -1.10
CA VAL A 144 -4.57 9.68 -2.54
C VAL A 144 -5.09 8.38 -3.12
N ASP A 145 -5.91 8.47 -4.17
CA ASP A 145 -6.20 7.33 -5.04
C ASP A 145 -5.05 7.08 -6.02
N TYR A 146 -4.86 5.83 -6.40
CA TYR A 146 -3.88 5.40 -7.40
C TYR A 146 -4.46 4.29 -8.28
N VAL A 147 -3.89 4.09 -9.47
CA VAL A 147 -4.36 3.08 -10.44
C VAL A 147 -4.15 1.67 -9.91
N LEU A 148 -5.10 0.81 -10.27
CA LEU A 148 -5.20 -0.56 -9.79
C LEU A 148 -4.92 -1.57 -10.92
N VAL A 149 -4.55 -2.77 -10.51
CA VAL A 149 -4.47 -3.92 -11.41
C VAL A 149 -5.87 -4.42 -11.75
N PRO A 150 -6.08 -5.14 -12.87
CA PRO A 150 -5.08 -5.63 -13.81
C PRO A 150 -4.73 -4.66 -14.95
N GLU A 151 -5.33 -3.49 -15.02
CA GLU A 151 -5.16 -2.55 -16.13
C GLU A 151 -3.80 -1.81 -16.05
N TYR A 152 -3.30 -1.59 -14.83
CA TYR A 152 -2.04 -0.89 -14.58
C TYR A 152 -1.14 -1.72 -13.68
N HIS A 153 0.14 -1.73 -13.99
CA HIS A 153 1.15 -2.49 -13.26
C HIS A 153 2.28 -1.59 -12.77
N PHE A 154 3.09 -2.09 -11.88
CA PHE A 154 4.33 -1.45 -11.45
C PHE A 154 5.21 -1.07 -12.67
N PRO A 155 5.72 0.18 -12.77
CA PRO A 155 5.70 1.22 -11.75
C PRO A 155 4.57 2.27 -11.93
N ASP A 156 3.51 2.05 -12.72
CA ASP A 156 2.47 3.05 -12.99
C ASP A 156 1.87 3.71 -11.72
N PRO A 157 1.53 2.97 -10.63
CA PRO A 157 1.05 3.60 -9.41
C PRO A 157 2.06 4.58 -8.79
N LEU A 158 3.38 4.29 -8.87
CA LEU A 158 4.41 5.20 -8.37
C LEU A 158 4.54 6.46 -9.22
N ILE A 159 4.43 6.30 -10.55
CA ILE A 159 4.43 7.44 -11.49
C ILE A 159 3.25 8.34 -11.17
N GLN A 160 2.06 7.77 -10.96
CA GLN A 160 0.86 8.51 -10.64
C GLN A 160 0.96 9.23 -9.27
N VAL A 161 1.49 8.56 -8.26
CA VAL A 161 1.74 9.16 -6.93
C VAL A 161 2.72 10.33 -7.03
N ASN A 162 3.75 10.21 -7.87
CA ASN A 162 4.68 11.31 -8.12
C ASN A 162 3.98 12.51 -8.81
N GLU A 163 2.95 12.27 -9.64
CA GLU A 163 2.11 13.34 -10.20
C GLU A 163 1.22 13.98 -9.12
N ALA A 164 0.72 13.20 -8.16
CA ALA A 164 0.02 13.77 -7.00
C ALA A 164 0.95 14.68 -6.18
N PHE A 165 2.20 14.32 -5.98
CA PHE A 165 3.18 15.20 -5.33
C PHE A 165 3.41 16.48 -6.12
N ALA A 166 3.52 16.40 -7.46
CA ALA A 166 3.67 17.58 -8.31
C ALA A 166 2.48 18.53 -8.17
N PHE A 167 1.26 18.00 -8.18
CA PHE A 167 0.04 18.77 -7.96
C PHE A 167 0.04 19.44 -6.58
N LEU A 168 0.37 18.69 -5.52
CA LEU A 168 0.39 19.21 -4.15
C LEU A 168 1.45 20.31 -3.98
N MET A 169 2.63 20.16 -4.59
CA MET A 169 3.67 21.18 -4.60
C MET A 169 3.22 22.46 -5.32
N GLU A 170 2.59 22.31 -6.49
CA GLU A 170 2.09 23.47 -7.29
C GLU A 170 0.96 24.22 -6.59
N HIS A 171 0.10 23.50 -5.85
CA HIS A 171 -1.10 24.06 -5.22
C HIS A 171 -0.98 24.16 -3.69
N ALA A 172 0.23 24.02 -3.12
CA ALA A 172 0.45 24.05 -1.68
C ALA A 172 -0.11 25.31 -1.00
N GLU A 173 0.10 26.47 -1.60
CA GLU A 173 -0.43 27.75 -1.10
C GLU A 173 -1.98 27.79 -1.17
N GLN A 174 -2.57 27.30 -2.26
CA GLN A 174 -4.04 27.26 -2.44
C GLN A 174 -4.73 26.40 -1.39
N TYR A 175 -4.11 25.26 -1.04
CA TYR A 175 -4.65 24.29 -0.08
C TYR A 175 -4.02 24.43 1.32
N TYR A 176 -3.22 25.46 1.58
CA TYR A 176 -2.57 25.70 2.88
C TYR A 176 -1.78 24.49 3.39
N LEU A 177 -1.09 23.78 2.49
CA LEU A 177 -0.29 22.60 2.81
C LEU A 177 1.18 23.00 3.03
N ASP A 178 1.77 22.45 4.07
CA ASP A 178 3.21 22.55 4.32
C ASP A 178 3.91 21.37 3.64
N MET A 179 4.41 21.59 2.45
CA MET A 179 5.12 20.59 1.66
C MET A 179 6.63 20.51 1.97
N ASP A 180 7.11 21.29 2.93
CA ASP A 180 8.47 21.16 3.47
C ASP A 180 8.52 20.23 4.71
N ARG A 181 7.35 19.86 5.25
CA ARG A 181 7.21 18.92 6.36
C ARG A 181 6.22 17.82 5.99
N VAL A 182 6.64 16.95 5.06
CA VAL A 182 5.82 15.84 4.55
C VAL A 182 6.09 14.56 5.34
N VAL A 183 5.03 13.87 5.73
CA VAL A 183 5.06 12.49 6.20
C VAL A 183 4.31 11.64 5.18
N MET A 184 4.89 10.54 4.71
CA MET A 184 4.20 9.57 3.87
C MET A 184 3.80 8.36 4.71
N MET A 185 2.57 7.92 4.59
CA MET A 185 2.06 6.72 5.26
C MET A 185 1.28 5.86 4.29
N GLY A 186 1.37 4.56 4.46
CA GLY A 186 0.52 3.62 3.72
C GLY A 186 0.30 2.35 4.49
N SER A 187 -0.82 1.68 4.21
CA SER A 187 -1.17 0.38 4.78
C SER A 187 -1.12 -0.69 3.70
N SER A 188 -0.54 -1.87 4.00
CA SER A 188 -0.50 -3.01 3.07
C SER A 188 0.08 -2.65 1.69
N ALA A 189 -0.69 -2.74 0.61
CA ALA A 189 -0.30 -2.30 -0.73
C ALA A 189 0.16 -0.83 -0.77
N GLY A 190 -0.52 0.05 -0.02
CA GLY A 190 -0.11 1.45 0.12
C GLY A 190 1.22 1.61 0.85
N ALA A 191 1.53 0.73 1.81
CA ALA A 191 2.82 0.73 2.49
C ALA A 191 3.96 0.31 1.54
N ILE A 192 3.70 -0.56 0.56
CA ILE A 192 4.66 -0.86 -0.52
C ILE A 192 4.93 0.40 -1.34
N ILE A 193 3.87 1.12 -1.77
CA ILE A 193 4.00 2.39 -2.50
C ILE A 193 4.82 3.39 -1.67
N THR A 194 4.49 3.56 -0.39
CA THR A 194 5.20 4.45 0.54
C THR A 194 6.68 4.10 0.63
N SER A 195 6.99 2.82 0.82
CA SER A 195 8.37 2.33 0.92
C SER A 195 9.15 2.57 -0.37
N GLN A 196 8.56 2.24 -1.52
CA GLN A 196 9.17 2.44 -2.83
C GLN A 196 9.36 3.92 -3.16
N MET A 197 8.39 4.78 -2.85
CA MET A 197 8.53 6.24 -3.02
C MET A 197 9.60 6.84 -2.11
N GLY A 198 9.76 6.32 -0.89
CA GLY A 198 10.89 6.68 -0.04
C GLY A 198 12.23 6.45 -0.75
N SER A 199 12.42 5.27 -1.36
CA SER A 199 13.62 4.97 -2.14
C SER A 199 13.72 5.77 -3.45
N VAL A 200 12.61 6.02 -4.16
CA VAL A 200 12.61 6.87 -5.38
C VAL A 200 13.10 8.29 -5.07
N ILE A 201 12.66 8.85 -3.94
CA ILE A 201 12.99 10.22 -3.56
C ILE A 201 14.47 10.35 -3.11
N THR A 202 15.03 9.31 -2.51
CA THR A 202 16.33 9.40 -1.83
C THR A 202 17.47 8.70 -2.55
N ASN A 203 17.17 7.74 -3.45
CA ASN A 203 18.17 6.97 -4.17
C ASN A 203 18.03 7.17 -5.69
N PRO A 204 18.96 7.96 -6.31
CA PRO A 204 18.90 8.26 -7.74
C PRO A 204 18.97 7.04 -8.65
N ASP A 205 19.72 5.99 -8.27
CA ASP A 205 19.84 4.78 -9.07
C ASP A 205 18.51 4.02 -9.11
N TYR A 206 17.77 4.01 -8.00
CA TYR A 206 16.43 3.41 -7.97
C TYR A 206 15.43 4.21 -8.80
N ALA A 207 15.45 5.53 -8.68
CA ALA A 207 14.62 6.42 -9.50
C ALA A 207 14.90 6.23 -11.00
N GLU A 208 16.17 6.12 -11.39
CA GLU A 208 16.58 5.90 -12.79
C GLU A 208 16.07 4.58 -13.34
N ILE A 209 16.22 3.46 -12.62
CA ILE A 209 15.75 2.15 -13.12
C ILE A 209 14.23 2.04 -13.23
N LEU A 210 13.48 2.88 -12.50
CA LEU A 210 12.03 2.98 -12.61
C LEU A 210 11.59 4.04 -13.64
N GLY A 211 12.52 4.87 -14.12
CA GLY A 211 12.23 5.96 -15.05
C GLY A 211 11.41 7.09 -14.41
N ILE A 212 11.56 7.30 -13.11
CA ILE A 212 10.83 8.33 -12.34
C ILE A 212 11.79 9.45 -11.96
N VAL A 213 11.42 10.69 -12.28
CA VAL A 213 12.10 11.87 -11.74
C VAL A 213 11.32 12.32 -10.49
N PRO A 214 11.87 12.18 -9.28
CA PRO A 214 11.14 12.50 -8.07
C PRO A 214 10.78 13.99 -7.99
N THR A 215 9.55 14.28 -7.62
CA THR A 215 9.05 15.66 -7.42
C THR A 215 9.46 16.21 -6.06
N LEU A 216 9.27 15.40 -5.01
CA LEU A 216 9.70 15.78 -3.67
C LEU A 216 11.23 15.58 -3.55
N LYS A 217 11.84 16.40 -2.74
CA LYS A 217 13.23 16.26 -2.33
C LYS A 217 13.32 15.49 -1.02
N ALA A 218 14.46 14.85 -0.77
CA ALA A 218 14.69 14.07 0.45
C ALA A 218 14.46 14.89 1.73
N GLU A 219 14.90 16.15 1.75
CA GLU A 219 14.75 17.03 2.91
C GLU A 219 13.29 17.44 3.22
N GLN A 220 12.37 17.30 2.27
CA GLN A 220 10.95 17.57 2.46
C GLN A 220 10.22 16.42 3.14
N VAL A 221 10.69 15.18 2.97
CA VAL A 221 10.09 13.97 3.57
C VAL A 221 10.70 13.74 4.95
N LYS A 222 9.95 14.08 5.99
CA LYS A 222 10.41 14.03 7.38
C LYS A 222 10.32 12.63 7.99
N ALA A 223 9.33 11.85 7.56
CA ALA A 223 9.18 10.46 7.97
C ALA A 223 8.36 9.65 6.98
N VAL A 224 8.51 8.33 7.04
CA VAL A 224 7.60 7.37 6.40
C VAL A 224 7.05 6.40 7.43
N VAL A 225 5.81 5.95 7.23
CA VAL A 225 5.14 4.94 8.06
C VAL A 225 4.72 3.77 7.16
N LEU A 226 5.25 2.60 7.46
CA LEU A 226 4.95 1.36 6.73
C LEU A 226 4.09 0.46 7.60
N ASP A 227 2.78 0.45 7.32
CA ASP A 227 1.83 -0.37 8.05
C ASP A 227 1.66 -1.72 7.33
N ASP A 228 2.42 -2.71 7.83
CA ASP A 228 2.34 -4.12 7.47
C ASP A 228 2.58 -4.40 5.96
N ALA A 229 3.69 -3.91 5.42
CA ALA A 229 4.04 -4.02 4.00
C ALA A 229 4.71 -5.36 3.64
N PRO A 230 4.19 -6.12 2.66
CA PRO A 230 4.95 -7.23 2.05
C PRO A 230 6.02 -6.69 1.10
N LEU A 231 7.31 -6.86 1.44
CA LEU A 231 8.44 -6.27 0.70
C LEU A 231 9.36 -7.31 0.06
N VAL A 232 9.51 -8.50 0.66
CA VAL A 232 10.50 -9.52 0.25
C VAL A 232 9.82 -10.65 -0.51
N TYR A 233 9.74 -10.54 -1.83
CA TYR A 233 8.97 -11.43 -2.72
C TYR A 233 9.22 -12.92 -2.49
N ASP A 234 10.47 -13.32 -2.28
CA ASP A 234 10.84 -14.73 -2.14
C ASP A 234 10.24 -15.39 -0.88
N GLN A 235 9.93 -14.60 0.15
CA GLN A 235 9.37 -15.06 1.42
C GLN A 235 7.83 -15.16 1.41
N PHE A 236 7.17 -14.68 0.35
CA PHE A 236 5.72 -14.60 0.30
C PHE A 236 5.04 -15.96 0.21
N SER A 237 3.87 -16.04 0.84
CA SER A 237 2.89 -17.10 0.58
C SER A 237 2.44 -17.07 -0.89
N ILE A 238 1.85 -18.17 -1.38
CA ILE A 238 1.31 -18.19 -2.76
C ILE A 238 0.23 -17.11 -2.94
N GLY A 239 -0.61 -16.87 -1.93
CA GLY A 239 -1.63 -15.82 -1.98
C GLY A 239 -1.00 -14.44 -2.18
N THR A 240 -0.01 -14.09 -1.36
CA THR A 240 0.72 -12.82 -1.48
C THR A 240 1.48 -12.73 -2.81
N LYS A 241 2.07 -13.84 -3.31
CA LYS A 241 2.70 -13.89 -4.64
C LYS A 241 1.70 -13.65 -5.78
N VAL A 242 0.46 -14.10 -5.64
CA VAL A 242 -0.59 -13.79 -6.62
C VAL A 242 -0.88 -12.29 -6.65
N LEU A 243 -1.06 -11.65 -5.50
CA LEU A 243 -1.33 -10.22 -5.41
C LEU A 243 -0.16 -9.38 -5.92
N VAL A 244 1.03 -9.59 -5.37
CA VAL A 244 2.23 -8.84 -5.74
C VAL A 244 2.70 -9.18 -7.16
N GLY A 245 2.65 -10.45 -7.56
CA GLY A 245 2.98 -10.85 -8.92
C GLY A 245 2.03 -10.22 -9.95
N ASN A 246 0.75 -10.06 -9.59
CA ASN A 246 -0.20 -9.34 -10.43
C ASN A 246 0.13 -7.84 -10.47
N TYR A 247 0.50 -7.23 -9.34
CA TYR A 247 0.97 -5.85 -9.31
C TYR A 247 2.18 -5.62 -10.22
N VAL A 248 3.17 -6.52 -10.19
CA VAL A 248 4.41 -6.36 -10.96
C VAL A 248 4.21 -6.58 -12.45
N LYS A 249 3.54 -7.67 -12.87
CA LYS A 249 3.38 -8.01 -14.31
C LYS A 249 2.27 -8.99 -14.66
N GLY A 250 1.37 -9.30 -13.76
CA GLY A 250 0.28 -10.26 -14.01
C GLY A 250 0.69 -11.73 -13.90
N SER A 251 1.79 -12.08 -13.21
CA SER A 251 2.31 -13.44 -13.03
C SER A 251 3.05 -13.60 -11.70
N ILE A 252 2.91 -14.79 -11.05
CA ILE A 252 3.75 -15.10 -9.88
C ILE A 252 5.20 -15.43 -10.25
N PHE A 253 5.51 -15.69 -11.50
CA PHE A 253 6.86 -16.04 -11.95
C PHE A 253 7.62 -14.76 -12.33
N LEU A 254 8.14 -14.08 -11.32
CA LEU A 254 8.99 -12.90 -11.50
C LEU A 254 10.43 -13.31 -11.78
N GLY A 255 11.08 -12.61 -12.72
CA GLY A 255 12.51 -12.70 -12.94
C GLY A 255 13.30 -11.91 -11.90
N GLN A 256 14.61 -12.15 -11.82
CA GLN A 256 15.50 -11.47 -10.87
C GLN A 256 15.48 -9.95 -11.00
N GLU A 257 15.36 -9.44 -12.23
CA GLU A 257 15.28 -8.00 -12.49
C GLU A 257 14.00 -7.39 -11.95
N GLU A 258 12.87 -8.08 -12.12
CA GLU A 258 11.57 -7.62 -11.61
C GLU A 258 11.54 -7.66 -10.07
N ILE A 259 12.08 -8.74 -9.47
CA ILE A 259 12.22 -8.85 -8.01
C ILE A 259 13.11 -7.72 -7.47
N ARG A 260 14.24 -7.45 -8.13
CA ARG A 260 15.16 -6.38 -7.74
C ARG A 260 14.51 -5.01 -7.79
N LYS A 261 13.70 -4.73 -8.82
CA LYS A 261 12.94 -3.48 -8.92
C LYS A 261 11.84 -3.36 -7.87
N TYR A 262 11.16 -4.47 -7.60
CA TYR A 262 10.08 -4.50 -6.62
C TYR A 262 10.61 -4.35 -5.18
N ASN A 263 11.65 -5.09 -4.82
CA ASN A 263 12.20 -5.14 -3.45
C ASN A 263 13.07 -3.90 -3.17
N ASN A 264 12.42 -2.82 -2.77
CA ASN A 264 13.10 -1.56 -2.50
C ASN A 264 14.02 -1.58 -1.25
N ILE A 265 13.95 -2.60 -0.40
CA ILE A 265 14.89 -2.79 0.72
C ILE A 265 16.34 -2.79 0.22
N LEU A 266 16.58 -3.32 -0.98
CA LEU A 266 17.89 -3.34 -1.63
C LEU A 266 18.43 -1.93 -2.02
N TRP A 267 17.58 -0.92 -1.94
CA TRP A 267 17.86 0.45 -2.36
C TRP A 267 17.78 1.46 -1.20
N VAL A 268 17.63 0.94 0.02
CA VAL A 268 17.69 1.74 1.24
C VAL A 268 19.14 2.14 1.50
N ASP A 269 19.37 3.43 1.66
CA ASP A 269 20.68 3.99 2.02
C ASP A 269 20.53 5.03 3.16
N SER A 270 21.62 5.68 3.55
CA SER A 270 21.63 6.65 4.64
C SER A 270 20.79 7.92 4.42
N ASN A 271 20.26 8.12 3.21
CA ASN A 271 19.38 9.24 2.88
C ASN A 271 17.89 8.85 2.99
N TYR A 272 17.59 7.55 3.20
CA TYR A 272 16.21 7.09 3.35
C TYR A 272 15.53 7.81 4.52
N PRO A 273 14.24 8.18 4.43
CA PRO A 273 13.60 8.97 5.48
C PRO A 273 13.50 8.22 6.82
N PRO A 274 13.48 8.94 7.96
CA PRO A 274 13.13 8.36 9.26
C PRO A 274 11.84 7.52 9.16
N THR A 275 11.82 6.32 9.76
CA THR A 275 10.81 5.31 9.44
C THR A 275 10.14 4.71 10.67
N VAL A 276 8.80 4.60 10.64
CA VAL A 276 8.05 3.72 11.56
C VAL A 276 7.63 2.47 10.80
N LEU A 277 7.88 1.31 11.40
CA LEU A 277 7.51 0.00 10.90
C LEU A 277 6.47 -0.63 11.82
N LEU A 278 5.29 -0.96 11.31
CA LEU A 278 4.23 -1.65 12.04
C LEU A 278 4.15 -3.09 11.51
N GLY A 279 4.55 -4.07 12.33
CA GLY A 279 4.61 -5.47 11.92
C GLY A 279 3.46 -6.30 12.50
N SER A 280 2.66 -6.93 11.64
CA SER A 280 1.62 -7.86 12.06
C SER A 280 1.61 -9.14 11.21
N GLU A 281 0.92 -9.19 10.09
CA GLU A 281 0.95 -10.35 9.17
C GLU A 281 2.33 -10.45 8.48
N TYR A 282 2.86 -9.31 8.02
CA TYR A 282 4.15 -9.21 7.32
C TYR A 282 5.31 -8.81 8.25
N TYR A 283 5.27 -9.24 9.53
CA TYR A 283 6.30 -8.91 10.51
C TYR A 283 7.72 -9.31 10.08
N ILE A 284 7.87 -10.37 9.26
CA ILE A 284 9.17 -10.79 8.72
C ILE A 284 9.72 -9.74 7.76
N ASP A 285 8.85 -9.19 6.91
CA ASP A 285 9.22 -8.13 5.96
C ASP A 285 9.58 -6.85 6.71
N MET A 286 8.82 -6.49 7.75
CA MET A 286 9.11 -5.32 8.59
C MET A 286 10.44 -5.48 9.33
N ARG A 287 10.78 -6.67 9.82
CA ARG A 287 12.12 -6.96 10.38
C ARG A 287 13.22 -6.88 9.33
N SER A 288 12.98 -7.34 8.10
CA SER A 288 13.95 -7.22 7.01
C SER A 288 14.21 -5.75 6.66
N MET A 289 13.17 -4.92 6.67
CA MET A 289 13.33 -3.47 6.48
C MET A 289 14.03 -2.81 7.67
N HIS A 290 13.72 -3.22 8.90
CA HIS A 290 14.42 -2.80 10.12
C HIS A 290 15.92 -3.06 10.05
N ASP A 291 16.32 -4.26 9.65
CA ASP A 291 17.73 -4.62 9.50
C ASP A 291 18.43 -3.73 8.47
N ALA A 292 17.79 -3.45 7.34
CA ALA A 292 18.31 -2.55 6.31
C ALA A 292 18.44 -1.10 6.83
N LEU A 293 17.49 -0.61 7.61
CA LEU A 293 17.54 0.73 8.22
C LEU A 293 18.65 0.84 9.27
N ILE A 294 18.91 -0.24 10.04
CA ILE A 294 20.08 -0.31 10.94
C ILE A 294 21.38 -0.20 10.14
N GLU A 295 21.53 -1.01 9.08
CA GLU A 295 22.72 -1.00 8.24
C GLU A 295 22.96 0.36 7.58
N ALA A 296 21.89 1.02 7.15
CA ALA A 296 21.90 2.35 6.56
C ALA A 296 22.05 3.49 7.59
N ASN A 297 22.01 3.18 8.89
CA ASN A 297 22.03 4.17 9.99
C ASN A 297 20.90 5.20 9.88
N VAL A 298 19.71 4.79 9.48
CA VAL A 298 18.50 5.61 9.39
C VAL A 298 17.72 5.55 10.73
N PRO A 299 17.28 6.71 11.28
CA PRO A 299 16.42 6.72 12.46
C PRO A 299 15.11 5.96 12.19
N HIS A 300 14.75 5.01 13.05
CA HIS A 300 13.52 4.25 12.85
C HIS A 300 13.01 3.65 14.16
N GLU A 301 11.73 3.26 14.15
CA GLU A 301 11.09 2.50 15.19
C GLU A 301 10.37 1.29 14.60
N LEU A 302 10.65 0.09 15.12
CA LEU A 302 9.92 -1.13 14.80
C LEU A 302 8.93 -1.43 15.93
N ILE A 303 7.65 -1.46 15.61
CA ILE A 303 6.56 -1.86 16.50
C ILE A 303 6.08 -3.25 16.06
N ASP A 304 6.53 -4.27 16.79
CA ASP A 304 6.29 -5.68 16.48
C ASP A 304 5.69 -6.39 17.71
N PRO A 305 4.35 -6.44 17.82
CA PRO A 305 3.69 -7.06 18.98
C PRO A 305 4.05 -8.55 19.16
N LEU A 306 4.41 -9.25 18.07
CA LEU A 306 4.85 -10.64 18.18
C LEU A 306 6.21 -10.74 18.89
N ALA A 307 7.16 -9.88 18.56
CA ALA A 307 8.48 -9.86 19.20
C ALA A 307 8.41 -9.29 20.63
N GLU A 308 7.66 -8.21 20.83
CA GLU A 308 7.62 -7.47 22.08
C GLU A 308 6.78 -8.17 23.17
N ARG A 309 5.67 -8.82 22.76
CA ARG A 309 4.61 -9.31 23.69
C ARG A 309 4.19 -10.75 23.41
N ASN A 310 4.80 -11.43 22.45
CA ASN A 310 4.39 -12.75 21.94
C ASN A 310 2.90 -12.78 21.50
N LEU A 311 2.43 -11.67 20.93
CA LEU A 311 1.05 -11.49 20.55
C LEU A 311 0.94 -11.32 19.01
N ARG A 312 0.12 -12.14 18.36
CA ARG A 312 -0.18 -11.99 16.95
C ARG A 312 -1.35 -11.02 16.78
N MET A 313 -1.10 -9.93 16.09
CA MET A 313 -2.13 -8.97 15.70
C MET A 313 -2.58 -9.25 14.25
N PRO A 314 -3.83 -8.91 13.89
CA PRO A 314 -4.31 -9.02 12.52
C PRO A 314 -3.62 -8.00 11.60
N HIS A 315 -3.76 -8.21 10.29
CA HIS A 315 -3.23 -7.33 9.25
C HIS A 315 -3.67 -5.87 9.47
N CYS A 316 -2.70 -4.94 9.39
CA CYS A 316 -2.91 -3.50 9.63
C CYS A 316 -3.64 -3.22 10.96
N PHE A 317 -3.19 -3.84 12.04
CA PHE A 317 -3.88 -3.85 13.32
C PHE A 317 -4.11 -2.47 13.93
N VAL A 318 -3.26 -1.50 13.62
CA VAL A 318 -3.43 -0.12 14.11
C VAL A 318 -4.72 0.49 13.56
N ALA A 319 -5.13 0.12 12.37
CA ALA A 319 -6.42 0.53 11.78
C ALA A 319 -7.56 -0.42 12.20
N SER A 320 -7.34 -1.76 12.10
CA SER A 320 -8.41 -2.75 12.29
C SER A 320 -8.82 -2.97 13.75
N GLU A 321 -7.94 -2.67 14.71
CA GLU A 321 -8.15 -2.94 16.14
C GLU A 321 -8.09 -1.67 17.00
N ARG A 322 -8.66 -0.54 16.50
CA ARG A 322 -8.59 0.78 17.15
C ARG A 322 -8.97 0.79 18.64
N ALA A 323 -9.83 -0.13 19.08
CA ALA A 323 -10.23 -0.25 20.49
C ALA A 323 -9.23 -1.04 21.35
N ASP A 324 -8.33 -1.84 20.73
CA ASP A 324 -7.36 -2.67 21.44
C ASP A 324 -6.23 -1.84 22.06
N ALA A 325 -5.77 -2.23 23.23
CA ALA A 325 -4.72 -1.51 23.94
C ALA A 325 -3.36 -1.56 23.23
N VAL A 326 -3.07 -2.65 22.49
CA VAL A 326 -1.85 -2.79 21.71
C VAL A 326 -1.87 -1.88 20.49
N ALA A 327 -3.02 -1.78 19.82
CA ALA A 327 -3.19 -0.87 18.70
C ALA A 327 -3.10 0.61 19.11
N LYS A 328 -3.64 0.96 20.28
CA LYS A 328 -3.50 2.31 20.85
C LYS A 328 -2.05 2.65 21.18
N ASP A 329 -1.34 1.75 21.89
CA ASP A 329 0.07 1.93 22.20
C ASP A 329 0.92 2.08 20.91
N ALA A 330 0.64 1.28 19.89
CA ALA A 330 1.31 1.39 18.59
C ALA A 330 1.02 2.73 17.90
N PHE A 331 -0.23 3.19 17.95
CA PHE A 331 -0.61 4.50 17.42
C PHE A 331 0.12 5.63 18.16
N ASP A 332 0.12 5.63 19.50
CA ASP A 332 0.77 6.66 20.30
C ASP A 332 2.29 6.71 20.03
N ARG A 333 2.95 5.56 19.91
CA ARG A 333 4.37 5.46 19.58
C ARG A 333 4.65 5.99 18.16
N MET A 334 3.85 5.56 17.18
CA MET A 334 3.93 6.03 15.80
C MET A 334 3.81 7.56 15.74
N MET A 335 2.75 8.13 16.37
CA MET A 335 2.53 9.57 16.38
C MET A 335 3.64 10.32 17.12
N GLY A 336 4.12 9.77 18.25
CA GLY A 336 5.26 10.33 18.99
C GLY A 336 6.52 10.40 18.12
N PHE A 337 6.86 9.34 17.40
CA PHE A 337 8.02 9.31 16.50
C PHE A 337 7.91 10.35 15.39
N ILE A 338 6.81 10.36 14.64
CA ILE A 338 6.66 11.30 13.51
C ILE A 338 6.55 12.75 13.97
N ALA A 339 5.95 13.02 15.13
CA ALA A 339 5.88 14.37 15.71
C ALA A 339 7.28 14.94 16.04
N GLU A 340 8.24 14.08 16.38
CA GLU A 340 9.63 14.52 16.57
C GLU A 340 10.34 14.89 15.28
N GLN A 341 10.01 14.21 14.17
CA GLN A 341 10.65 14.45 12.88
C GLN A 341 10.14 15.71 12.17
N VAL A 342 8.94 16.18 12.49
CA VAL A 342 8.31 17.35 11.83
C VAL A 342 8.47 18.68 12.60
N LYS A 343 9.28 18.69 13.66
CA LYS A 343 9.55 19.90 14.47
C LYS A 343 10.32 20.98 13.73
#